data_196fa7832c028e125d278672e5f497d6
#
_entry.id   196fa7832c028e125d278672e5f497d6
#
_cell.length_a   1.000
_cell.length_b   1.000
_cell.length_c   1.000
_cell.angle_alpha   90.00
_cell.angle_beta   90.00
_cell.angle_gamma   90.00
#
_symmetry.space_group_name_H-M   'P 1'
#
loop_
_entity.id
_entity.type
_entity.pdbx_description
1 polymer ?
#
loop_
_entity_poly.entity_id
_entity_poly.type
_entity_poly.pdbx_seq_one_letter_code
_entity_poly.pdbx_strand_id
1 'polypeptide(L)'
;ANVIVEAKNKPLARDSVIYKKGDVKIGIIGLTTPETVVTTNPKNVYGLKFLDDKATIAVTQNLVKKLKEEDKCDLIVAVGHLGSEDANRGHRSDDILINVNGIDIFIDGHDHTAKNKYINGALLAETGHYTKNIGVITHMDNKWTENFCKYGDFNEEDPVVKELVDKTQREVDDAMALKLGETPLLLNGSRDPGVRTDETNLGDFVGDAYLWQARKAMAASGVNVDGCLFNGGSLRQSIEKGNITVEN
;
A
#
# COMPACT_ATOMS: atom_id res chain seq x y z
N ALA A 1 -13.17 7.83 4.60
CA ALA A 1 -14.63 7.96 4.69
C ALA A 1 -15.32 6.61 4.89
N ASN A 2 -14.80 5.54 4.28
CA ASN A 2 -15.45 4.23 4.24
C ASN A 2 -15.03 3.24 5.34
N VAL A 3 -14.37 3.68 6.40
CA VAL A 3 -14.05 2.88 7.59
C VAL A 3 -14.84 3.43 8.78
N ILE A 4 -15.65 2.59 9.42
CA ILE A 4 -16.57 2.95 10.48
C ILE A 4 -16.16 2.30 11.80
N VAL A 5 -16.15 3.06 12.88
CA VAL A 5 -16.02 2.51 14.25
C VAL A 5 -17.37 1.94 14.66
N GLU A 6 -17.48 0.62 14.78
CA GLU A 6 -18.77 -0.08 15.03
C GLU A 6 -19.48 0.43 16.29
N ALA A 7 -18.77 0.53 17.41
CA ALA A 7 -19.33 0.97 18.67
C ALA A 7 -19.92 2.39 18.64
N LYS A 8 -19.50 3.23 17.71
CA LYS A 8 -19.94 4.63 17.59
C LYS A 8 -20.79 4.88 16.36
N ASN A 9 -20.84 3.95 15.45
CA ASN A 9 -21.43 4.08 14.10
C ASN A 9 -21.01 5.39 13.40
N LYS A 10 -19.72 5.73 13.50
CA LYS A 10 -19.12 6.94 12.93
C LYS A 10 -17.84 6.61 12.17
N PRO A 11 -17.46 7.39 11.18
CA PRO A 11 -16.17 7.24 10.51
C PRO A 11 -15.00 7.20 11.49
N LEU A 12 -14.00 6.36 11.21
CA LEU A 12 -12.78 6.23 12.01
C LEU A 12 -11.98 7.55 12.04
N ALA A 13 -11.97 8.25 10.93
CA ALA A 13 -11.31 9.53 10.76
C ALA A 13 -12.31 10.56 10.20
N ARG A 14 -11.84 11.75 9.88
CA ARG A 14 -12.65 12.73 9.16
C ARG A 14 -13.08 12.14 7.82
N ASP A 15 -14.33 12.27 7.48
CA ASP A 15 -14.90 11.77 6.22
C ASP A 15 -14.42 12.58 5.01
N SER A 16 -14.17 13.87 5.23
CA SER A 16 -13.59 14.80 4.25
C SER A 16 -12.80 15.92 4.93
N VAL A 17 -11.97 16.60 4.15
CA VAL A 17 -11.21 17.78 4.58
C VAL A 17 -11.34 18.85 3.50
N ILE A 18 -11.44 20.12 3.92
CA ILE A 18 -11.39 21.26 3.02
C ILE A 18 -10.06 21.97 3.18
N TYR A 19 -9.32 22.05 2.10
CA TYR A 19 -8.06 22.78 2.02
C TYR A 19 -8.27 24.03 1.17
N LYS A 20 -7.73 25.18 1.63
CA LYS A 20 -7.78 26.44 0.89
C LYS A 20 -6.37 26.85 0.47
N LYS A 21 -6.21 27.22 -0.79
CA LYS A 21 -4.99 27.83 -1.32
C LYS A 21 -5.35 29.07 -2.12
N GLY A 22 -5.09 30.23 -1.59
CA GLY A 22 -5.65 31.49 -2.12
C GLY A 22 -7.17 31.43 -2.07
N ASP A 23 -7.81 31.75 -3.19
CA ASP A 23 -9.26 31.75 -3.33
C ASP A 23 -9.84 30.36 -3.66
N VAL A 24 -8.97 29.37 -3.96
CA VAL A 24 -9.42 28.01 -4.35
C VAL A 24 -9.69 27.15 -3.12
N LYS A 25 -10.89 26.56 -3.07
CA LYS A 25 -11.31 25.56 -2.08
C LYS A 25 -11.22 24.16 -2.67
N ILE A 26 -10.46 23.29 -2.04
CA ILE A 26 -10.27 21.91 -2.45
C ILE A 26 -10.94 21.00 -1.41
N GLY A 27 -11.96 20.26 -1.83
CA GLY A 27 -12.57 19.20 -1.02
C GLY A 27 -11.81 17.90 -1.23
N ILE A 28 -11.35 17.27 -0.13
CA ILE A 28 -10.55 16.03 -0.17
C ILE A 28 -11.32 14.92 0.53
N ILE A 29 -11.48 13.77 -0.13
CA ILE A 29 -12.17 12.56 0.37
C ILE A 29 -11.14 11.43 0.43
N GLY A 30 -11.03 10.73 1.58
CA GLY A 30 -10.14 9.58 1.74
C GLY A 30 -10.90 8.24 1.66
N LEU A 31 -10.40 7.29 0.88
CA LEU A 31 -10.97 5.96 0.69
C LEU A 31 -9.89 4.88 0.85
N THR A 32 -10.28 3.69 1.33
CA THR A 32 -9.36 2.52 1.41
C THR A 32 -10.08 1.25 1.00
N THR A 33 -9.32 0.24 0.57
CA THR A 33 -9.89 -1.04 0.13
C THR A 33 -10.57 -1.79 1.28
N PRO A 34 -11.77 -2.34 1.07
CA PRO A 34 -12.42 -3.23 2.04
C PRO A 34 -11.69 -4.55 2.23
N GLU A 35 -10.79 -4.95 1.32
CA GLU A 35 -9.93 -6.13 1.46
C GLU A 35 -9.04 -6.08 2.71
N THR A 36 -8.82 -4.90 3.28
CA THR A 36 -8.08 -4.72 4.53
C THR A 36 -8.54 -5.69 5.63
N VAL A 37 -9.82 -6.06 5.67
CA VAL A 37 -10.37 -7.01 6.65
C VAL A 37 -9.74 -8.40 6.55
N VAL A 38 -9.41 -8.84 5.34
CA VAL A 38 -8.87 -10.20 5.06
C VAL A 38 -7.37 -10.20 4.81
N THR A 39 -6.77 -9.03 4.56
CA THR A 39 -5.34 -8.91 4.24
C THR A 39 -4.47 -8.45 5.41
N THR A 40 -5.08 -8.09 6.55
CA THR A 40 -4.35 -7.72 7.76
C THR A 40 -4.65 -8.65 8.94
N ASN A 41 -3.87 -8.52 10.02
CA ASN A 41 -4.14 -9.27 11.24
C ASN A 41 -5.51 -8.85 11.80
N PRO A 42 -6.43 -9.81 12.11
CA PRO A 42 -7.77 -9.51 12.62
C PRO A 42 -7.79 -8.62 13.86
N LYS A 43 -6.76 -8.66 14.71
CA LYS A 43 -6.65 -7.79 15.89
C LYS A 43 -6.55 -6.31 15.52
N ASN A 44 -5.98 -5.98 14.35
CA ASN A 44 -5.78 -4.60 13.91
C ASN A 44 -7.06 -3.95 13.38
N VAL A 45 -8.04 -4.75 13.01
CA VAL A 45 -9.34 -4.29 12.47
C VAL A 45 -10.51 -4.57 13.40
N TYR A 46 -10.25 -5.07 14.61
CA TYR A 46 -11.30 -5.36 15.59
C TYR A 46 -12.11 -4.09 15.94
N GLY A 47 -13.42 -4.18 15.86
CA GLY A 47 -14.34 -3.07 16.08
C GLY A 47 -14.41 -2.04 14.95
N LEU A 48 -13.80 -2.35 13.79
CA LEU A 48 -13.89 -1.56 12.57
C LEU A 48 -14.73 -2.29 11.52
N LYS A 49 -15.62 -1.56 10.89
CA LYS A 49 -16.37 -2.00 9.72
C LYS A 49 -15.87 -1.25 8.50
N PHE A 50 -15.40 -1.98 7.50
CA PHE A 50 -15.14 -1.46 6.18
C PHE A 50 -16.42 -1.56 5.35
N LEU A 51 -16.83 -0.45 4.76
CA LEU A 51 -18.04 -0.43 3.94
C LEU A 51 -17.80 -1.23 2.65
N ASP A 52 -18.83 -1.96 2.23
CA ASP A 52 -18.84 -2.62 0.95
C ASP A 52 -18.87 -1.62 -0.23
N ASP A 53 -18.75 -2.12 -1.44
CA ASP A 53 -18.68 -1.31 -2.66
C ASP A 53 -19.86 -0.37 -2.80
N LYS A 54 -21.08 -0.89 -2.62
CA LYS A 54 -22.32 -0.12 -2.75
C LYS A 54 -22.41 1.00 -1.72
N ALA A 55 -22.07 0.70 -0.46
CA ALA A 55 -22.08 1.68 0.61
C ALA A 55 -20.95 2.70 0.45
N THR A 56 -19.75 2.28 -0.04
CA THR A 56 -18.62 3.16 -0.34
C THR A 56 -18.97 4.14 -1.46
N ILE A 57 -19.60 3.67 -2.55
CA ILE A 57 -20.10 4.54 -3.64
C ILE A 57 -21.10 5.55 -3.07
N ALA A 58 -22.08 5.10 -2.29
CA ALA A 58 -23.11 5.98 -1.75
C ALA A 58 -22.55 7.06 -0.81
N VAL A 59 -21.64 6.70 0.11
CA VAL A 59 -21.02 7.68 1.02
C VAL A 59 -20.16 8.66 0.24
N THR A 60 -19.43 8.19 -0.76
CA THR A 60 -18.58 9.05 -1.60
C THR A 60 -19.42 10.05 -2.38
N GLN A 61 -20.53 9.61 -3.02
CA GLN A 61 -21.43 10.50 -3.75
C GLN A 61 -22.05 11.57 -2.82
N ASN A 62 -22.46 11.21 -1.61
CA ASN A 62 -23.00 12.15 -0.64
C ASN A 62 -21.95 13.19 -0.21
N LEU A 63 -20.70 12.78 -0.01
CA LEU A 63 -19.60 13.69 0.34
C LEU A 63 -19.29 14.64 -0.81
N VAL A 64 -19.22 14.15 -2.05
CA VAL A 64 -19.03 15.00 -3.23
C VAL A 64 -20.14 16.05 -3.32
N LYS A 65 -21.39 15.63 -3.15
CA LYS A 65 -22.54 16.56 -3.16
C LYS A 65 -22.41 17.63 -2.08
N LYS A 66 -22.15 17.23 -0.84
CA LYS A 66 -21.94 18.15 0.28
C LYS A 66 -20.81 19.14 -0.01
N LEU A 67 -19.64 18.66 -0.41
CA LEU A 67 -18.48 19.51 -0.70
C LEU A 67 -18.75 20.52 -1.83
N LYS A 68 -19.46 20.11 -2.89
CA LYS A 68 -19.79 21.01 -4.00
C LYS A 68 -20.94 21.96 -3.69
N GLU A 69 -22.05 21.46 -3.12
CA GLU A 69 -23.29 22.23 -2.98
C GLU A 69 -23.34 23.04 -1.68
N GLU A 70 -22.88 22.49 -0.55
CA GLU A 70 -22.92 23.15 0.75
C GLU A 70 -21.62 23.92 1.03
N ASP A 71 -20.48 23.23 0.90
CA ASP A 71 -19.17 23.78 1.24
C ASP A 71 -18.59 24.66 0.11
N LYS A 72 -19.16 24.60 -1.10
CA LYS A 72 -18.73 25.38 -2.28
C LYS A 72 -17.27 25.16 -2.62
N CYS A 73 -16.83 23.90 -2.65
CA CYS A 73 -15.50 23.56 -3.11
C CYS A 73 -15.39 23.68 -4.63
N ASP A 74 -14.30 24.29 -5.10
CA ASP A 74 -14.01 24.49 -6.51
C ASP A 74 -13.48 23.21 -7.15
N LEU A 75 -12.75 22.39 -6.38
CA LEU A 75 -12.09 21.15 -6.80
C LEU A 75 -12.40 20.04 -5.82
N ILE A 76 -12.73 18.85 -6.32
CA ILE A 76 -12.88 17.63 -5.51
C ILE A 76 -11.78 16.64 -5.85
N VAL A 77 -10.99 16.30 -4.86
CA VAL A 77 -9.92 15.31 -4.94
C VAL A 77 -10.27 14.10 -4.07
N ALA A 78 -10.35 12.93 -4.67
CA ALA A 78 -10.36 11.68 -3.92
C ALA A 78 -8.93 11.16 -3.77
N VAL A 79 -8.59 10.66 -2.58
CA VAL A 79 -7.30 10.01 -2.29
C VAL A 79 -7.63 8.60 -1.83
N GLY A 80 -7.15 7.61 -2.56
CA GLY A 80 -7.49 6.22 -2.36
C GLY A 80 -6.29 5.30 -2.13
N HIS A 81 -6.60 4.13 -1.59
CA HIS A 81 -5.76 2.94 -1.65
C HIS A 81 -6.68 1.77 -2.00
N LEU A 82 -7.16 1.78 -3.25
CA LEU A 82 -8.18 0.86 -3.76
C LEU A 82 -7.65 -0.07 -4.84
N GLY A 83 -6.73 0.43 -5.65
CA GLY A 83 -6.30 -0.21 -6.89
C GLY A 83 -7.28 0.00 -8.03
N SER A 84 -6.82 -0.29 -9.22
CA SER A 84 -7.57 -0.12 -10.46
C SER A 84 -7.48 -1.32 -11.41
N GLU A 85 -6.79 -2.40 -10.97
CA GLU A 85 -6.67 -3.66 -11.72
C GLU A 85 -7.90 -4.55 -11.55
N ASP A 86 -8.11 -5.48 -12.49
CA ASP A 86 -9.26 -6.38 -12.48
C ASP A 86 -9.31 -7.32 -11.26
N ALA A 87 -8.17 -7.58 -10.63
CA ALA A 87 -8.11 -8.34 -9.38
C ALA A 87 -8.91 -7.69 -8.24
N ASN A 88 -9.05 -6.36 -8.26
CA ASN A 88 -9.75 -5.56 -7.25
C ASN A 88 -11.18 -5.19 -7.69
N ARG A 89 -11.75 -5.91 -8.66
CA ARG A 89 -13.06 -5.60 -9.23
C ARG A 89 -14.15 -5.51 -8.16
N GLY A 90 -14.93 -4.44 -8.24
CA GLY A 90 -16.02 -4.10 -7.33
C GLY A 90 -15.69 -2.92 -6.42
N HIS A 91 -14.44 -2.79 -5.97
CA HIS A 91 -13.99 -1.70 -5.09
C HIS A 91 -12.82 -0.89 -5.64
N ARG A 92 -12.55 -1.00 -6.94
CA ARG A 92 -11.52 -0.21 -7.62
C ARG A 92 -11.85 1.28 -7.63
N SER A 93 -10.81 2.09 -7.74
CA SER A 93 -10.96 3.52 -8.05
C SER A 93 -11.78 3.75 -9.33
N ASP A 94 -11.65 2.87 -10.33
CA ASP A 94 -12.48 2.84 -11.52
C ASP A 94 -13.97 2.72 -11.20
N ASP A 95 -14.32 1.75 -10.34
CA ASP A 95 -15.71 1.48 -9.98
C ASP A 95 -16.33 2.67 -9.21
N ILE A 96 -15.53 3.36 -8.38
CA ILE A 96 -15.95 4.62 -7.76
C ILE A 96 -16.21 5.69 -8.84
N LEU A 97 -15.26 5.93 -9.74
CA LEU A 97 -15.36 6.99 -10.75
C LEU A 97 -16.47 6.74 -11.78
N ILE A 98 -16.78 5.48 -12.10
CA ILE A 98 -17.90 5.13 -12.98
C ILE A 98 -19.25 5.49 -12.32
N ASN A 99 -19.37 5.32 -11.00
CA ASN A 99 -20.64 5.44 -10.29
C ASN A 99 -20.81 6.77 -9.51
N VAL A 100 -19.74 7.55 -9.32
CA VAL A 100 -19.75 8.81 -8.58
C VAL A 100 -19.41 9.95 -9.50
N ASN A 101 -20.33 10.91 -9.62
CA ASN A 101 -20.13 12.11 -10.41
C ASN A 101 -19.53 13.23 -9.58
N GLY A 102 -18.70 14.06 -10.20
CA GLY A 102 -18.23 15.31 -9.63
C GLY A 102 -16.91 15.23 -8.87
N ILE A 103 -16.19 14.12 -8.94
CA ILE A 103 -14.78 14.03 -8.61
C ILE A 103 -14.00 14.60 -9.80
N ASP A 104 -13.00 15.43 -9.55
CA ASP A 104 -12.16 16.02 -10.58
C ASP A 104 -10.84 15.25 -10.74
N ILE A 105 -10.25 14.82 -9.62
CA ILE A 105 -9.01 14.03 -9.57
C ILE A 105 -9.17 12.89 -8.56
N PHE A 106 -8.73 11.70 -8.92
CA PHE A 106 -8.58 10.57 -8.02
C PHE A 106 -7.10 10.17 -7.99
N ILE A 107 -6.45 10.32 -6.85
CA ILE A 107 -5.08 9.86 -6.61
C ILE A 107 -5.18 8.51 -5.90
N ASP A 108 -4.70 7.45 -6.53
CA ASP A 108 -4.80 6.10 -6.00
C ASP A 108 -3.43 5.40 -5.91
N GLY A 109 -3.45 4.22 -5.34
CA GLY A 109 -2.33 3.28 -5.21
C GLY A 109 -2.86 1.87 -5.00
N HIS A 110 -2.07 0.96 -4.40
CA HIS A 110 -2.34 -0.44 -4.12
C HIS A 110 -1.71 -1.39 -5.15
N ASP A 111 -1.95 -1.21 -6.43
CA ASP A 111 -1.50 -2.12 -7.50
C ASP A 111 -0.03 -1.94 -7.89
N HIS A 112 0.64 -0.93 -7.31
CA HIS A 112 2.02 -0.60 -7.63
C HIS A 112 2.26 -0.24 -9.11
N THR A 113 1.22 0.18 -9.81
CA THR A 113 1.24 0.53 -11.23
C THR A 113 1.40 2.03 -11.43
N ALA A 114 2.22 2.45 -12.37
CA ALA A 114 2.34 3.86 -12.77
C ALA A 114 1.47 4.08 -14.02
N LYS A 115 0.34 4.72 -13.84
CA LYS A 115 -0.62 4.98 -14.94
C LYS A 115 -1.53 6.15 -14.63
N ASN A 116 -2.06 6.74 -15.70
CA ASN A 116 -3.17 7.68 -15.59
C ASN A 116 -4.22 7.41 -16.68
N LYS A 117 -5.45 7.73 -16.39
CA LYS A 117 -6.57 7.65 -17.35
C LYS A 117 -7.72 8.55 -16.94
N TYR A 118 -8.59 8.85 -17.90
CA TYR A 118 -9.83 9.55 -17.63
C TYR A 118 -11.01 8.59 -17.50
N ILE A 119 -11.80 8.77 -16.45
CA ILE A 119 -13.02 8.03 -16.22
C ILE A 119 -14.09 9.04 -15.79
N ASN A 120 -15.20 9.10 -16.51
CA ASN A 120 -16.34 9.96 -16.19
C ASN A 120 -15.97 11.44 -15.94
N GLY A 121 -15.00 11.95 -16.70
CA GLY A 121 -14.48 13.32 -16.58
C GLY A 121 -13.41 13.54 -15.50
N ALA A 122 -13.16 12.57 -14.63
CA ALA A 122 -12.12 12.64 -13.61
C ALA A 122 -10.78 12.08 -14.12
N LEU A 123 -9.68 12.68 -13.70
CA LEU A 123 -8.34 12.11 -13.85
C LEU A 123 -8.09 11.11 -12.74
N LEU A 124 -7.90 9.83 -13.06
CA LEU A 124 -7.32 8.82 -12.17
C LEU A 124 -5.81 8.83 -12.36
N ALA A 125 -5.06 8.97 -11.27
CA ALA A 125 -3.61 9.08 -11.24
C ALA A 125 -3.00 8.09 -10.24
N GLU A 126 -2.05 7.27 -10.69
CA GLU A 126 -1.28 6.32 -9.89
C GLU A 126 0.20 6.40 -10.26
N THR A 127 1.09 6.57 -9.28
CA THR A 127 2.53 6.81 -9.50
C THR A 127 3.42 5.57 -9.32
N GLY A 128 2.83 4.39 -9.14
CA GLY A 128 3.59 3.16 -8.88
C GLY A 128 3.93 2.99 -7.40
N HIS A 129 5.18 2.63 -7.11
CA HIS A 129 5.61 2.28 -5.76
C HIS A 129 7.07 2.66 -5.49
N TYR A 130 7.47 2.67 -4.20
CA TYR A 130 8.83 2.89 -3.71
C TYR A 130 9.47 4.19 -4.21
N THR A 131 8.68 5.27 -4.32
CA THR A 131 9.14 6.60 -4.76
C THR A 131 9.89 6.61 -6.11
N LYS A 132 9.67 5.58 -6.95
CA LYS A 132 10.28 5.51 -8.30
C LYS A 132 9.82 6.63 -9.21
N ASN A 133 8.60 7.14 -8.98
CA ASN A 133 8.01 8.25 -9.73
C ASN A 133 7.39 9.27 -8.77
N ILE A 134 7.43 10.52 -9.19
CA ILE A 134 6.62 11.60 -8.66
C ILE A 134 5.62 12.00 -9.73
N GLY A 135 4.32 11.94 -9.42
CA GLY A 135 3.28 12.40 -10.32
C GLY A 135 3.07 13.91 -10.16
N VAL A 136 3.22 14.65 -11.25
CA VAL A 136 2.93 16.09 -11.29
C VAL A 136 1.65 16.29 -12.07
N ILE A 137 0.57 16.65 -11.36
CA ILE A 137 -0.73 16.93 -11.96
C ILE A 137 -0.83 18.41 -12.27
N THR A 138 -1.11 18.74 -13.53
CA THR A 138 -1.27 20.11 -14.01
C THR A 138 -2.65 20.30 -14.63
N HIS A 139 -3.18 21.53 -14.58
CA HIS A 139 -4.43 21.92 -15.23
C HIS A 139 -4.14 22.97 -16.30
N MET A 140 -4.36 22.60 -17.55
CA MET A 140 -4.22 23.50 -18.71
C MET A 140 -5.36 23.22 -19.68
N ASP A 141 -5.85 24.25 -20.33
CA ASP A 141 -6.91 24.16 -21.35
C ASP A 141 -8.13 23.34 -20.90
N ASN A 142 -8.57 23.56 -19.67
CA ASN A 142 -9.68 22.83 -19.03
C ASN A 142 -9.45 21.31 -18.91
N LYS A 143 -8.19 20.87 -18.90
CA LYS A 143 -7.83 19.46 -18.80
C LYS A 143 -6.78 19.24 -17.72
N TRP A 144 -6.99 18.24 -16.90
CA TRP A 144 -5.99 17.74 -15.96
C TRP A 144 -5.03 16.80 -16.69
N THR A 145 -3.76 16.88 -16.43
CA THR A 145 -2.75 15.94 -16.95
C THR A 145 -1.77 15.57 -15.86
N GLU A 146 -1.33 14.32 -15.85
CA GLU A 146 -0.25 13.85 -14.98
C GLU A 146 0.98 13.54 -15.81
N ASN A 147 2.11 14.07 -15.37
CA ASN A 147 3.44 13.76 -15.91
C ASN A 147 4.26 13.08 -14.80
N PHE A 148 5.01 12.06 -15.17
CA PHE A 148 5.90 11.36 -14.26
C PHE A 148 7.30 11.94 -14.31
N CYS A 149 7.81 12.34 -13.14
CA CYS A 149 9.23 12.57 -12.91
C CYS A 149 9.80 11.30 -12.29
N LYS A 150 10.77 10.69 -12.94
CA LYS A 150 11.38 9.43 -12.49
C LYS A 150 12.52 9.68 -11.52
N TYR A 151 12.79 8.70 -10.67
CA TYR A 151 14.04 8.69 -9.92
C TYR A 151 15.21 8.78 -10.90
N GLY A 152 16.11 9.74 -10.68
CA GLY A 152 17.22 10.02 -11.55
C GLY A 152 17.01 11.20 -12.52
N ASP A 153 15.78 11.71 -12.68
CA ASP A 153 15.53 12.94 -13.45
C ASP A 153 16.01 14.19 -12.69
N PHE A 154 16.26 14.05 -11.38
CA PHE A 154 16.75 15.11 -10.49
C PHE A 154 18.16 14.77 -10.01
N ASN A 155 19.05 15.74 -10.10
CA ASN A 155 20.44 15.62 -9.60
C ASN A 155 20.66 16.43 -8.31
N GLU A 156 19.66 17.18 -7.88
CA GLU A 156 19.74 18.01 -6.70
C GLU A 156 19.08 17.32 -5.50
N GLU A 157 19.78 17.31 -4.37
CA GLU A 157 19.31 16.75 -3.11
C GLU A 157 19.19 17.87 -2.08
N ASP A 158 18.13 17.88 -1.30
CA ASP A 158 18.04 18.75 -0.13
C ASP A 158 19.11 18.31 0.89
N PRO A 159 20.04 19.19 1.28
CA PRO A 159 21.19 18.83 2.12
C PRO A 159 20.79 18.34 3.52
N VAL A 160 19.69 18.83 4.07
CA VAL A 160 19.20 18.43 5.41
C VAL A 160 18.60 17.03 5.34
N VAL A 161 17.79 16.77 4.31
CA VAL A 161 17.21 15.45 4.08
C VAL A 161 18.31 14.45 3.77
N LYS A 162 19.29 14.81 2.94
CA LYS A 162 20.42 13.95 2.61
C LYS A 162 21.22 13.55 3.85
N GLU A 163 21.56 14.48 4.73
CA GLU A 163 22.28 14.18 5.97
C GLU A 163 21.53 13.17 6.84
N LEU A 164 20.20 13.34 6.97
CA LEU A 164 19.35 12.43 7.72
C LEU A 164 19.31 11.03 7.09
N VAL A 165 19.17 10.96 5.77
CA VAL A 165 19.16 9.70 5.01
C VAL A 165 20.50 8.99 5.14
N ASP A 166 21.62 9.69 4.91
CA ASP A 166 22.97 9.13 5.00
C ASP A 166 23.31 8.61 6.41
N LYS A 167 22.83 9.31 7.45
CA LYS A 167 22.98 8.84 8.83
C LYS A 167 22.19 7.58 9.08
N THR A 168 20.90 7.58 8.71
CA THR A 168 20.01 6.45 8.91
C THR A 168 20.49 5.22 8.11
N GLN A 169 20.94 5.43 6.87
CA GLN A 169 21.48 4.37 6.03
C GLN A 169 22.70 3.70 6.67
N ARG A 170 23.65 4.47 7.18
CA ARG A 170 24.81 3.89 7.91
C ARG A 170 24.40 3.06 9.12
N GLU A 171 23.45 3.55 9.92
CA GLU A 171 22.93 2.79 11.09
C GLU A 171 22.27 1.48 10.67
N VAL A 172 21.54 1.49 9.56
CA VAL A 172 20.90 0.30 8.98
C VAL A 172 21.95 -0.65 8.42
N ASP A 173 22.89 -0.15 7.62
CA ASP A 173 23.94 -0.97 6.98
C ASP A 173 24.80 -1.68 8.04
N ASP A 174 25.18 -0.99 9.11
CA ASP A 174 25.96 -1.55 10.21
C ASP A 174 25.17 -2.68 10.92
N ALA A 175 23.87 -2.48 11.15
CA ALA A 175 23.02 -3.48 11.78
C ALA A 175 22.77 -4.69 10.88
N MET A 176 22.58 -4.45 9.58
CA MET A 176 22.25 -5.48 8.58
C MET A 176 23.47 -6.28 8.13
N ALA A 177 24.68 -5.71 8.21
CA ALA A 177 25.92 -6.40 7.85
C ALA A 177 26.35 -7.52 8.82
N LEU A 178 25.67 -7.66 9.97
CA LEU A 178 26.01 -8.69 10.96
C LEU A 178 25.88 -10.08 10.35
N LYS A 179 27.01 -10.79 10.24
CA LYS A 179 27.06 -12.15 9.72
C LYS A 179 26.42 -13.12 10.71
N LEU A 180 25.45 -13.89 10.23
CA LEU A 180 24.75 -14.95 10.99
C LEU A 180 25.27 -16.35 10.65
N GLY A 181 25.75 -16.56 9.41
CA GLY A 181 26.19 -17.84 8.92
C GLY A 181 26.74 -17.79 7.50
N GLU A 182 26.82 -18.96 6.88
CA GLU A 182 27.25 -19.12 5.48
C GLU A 182 26.41 -20.20 4.79
N THR A 183 26.20 -20.05 3.49
CA THR A 183 25.62 -21.09 2.64
C THR A 183 26.58 -21.44 1.50
N PRO A 184 26.81 -22.74 1.22
CA PRO A 184 27.66 -23.16 0.10
C PRO A 184 26.95 -23.09 -1.25
N LEU A 185 25.66 -22.79 -1.29
CA LEU A 185 24.83 -22.77 -2.50
C LEU A 185 23.77 -21.67 -2.42
N LEU A 186 23.18 -21.34 -3.58
CA LEU A 186 22.03 -20.45 -3.67
C LEU A 186 20.84 -21.08 -2.92
N LEU A 187 20.22 -20.32 -2.03
CA LEU A 187 18.90 -20.64 -1.44
C LEU A 187 17.83 -19.90 -2.26
N ASN A 188 17.05 -20.67 -3.04
CA ASN A 188 16.13 -20.13 -4.02
C ASN A 188 14.86 -19.53 -3.38
N GLY A 189 14.72 -18.22 -3.45
CA GLY A 189 13.54 -17.46 -3.03
C GLY A 189 12.78 -16.82 -4.19
N SER A 190 13.01 -17.26 -5.44
CA SER A 190 12.27 -16.76 -6.61
C SER A 190 10.77 -16.92 -6.40
N ARG A 191 10.00 -15.96 -6.93
CA ARG A 191 8.54 -15.93 -6.70
C ARG A 191 7.80 -16.98 -7.51
N ASP A 192 8.07 -17.03 -8.83
CA ASP A 192 7.35 -17.85 -9.79
C ASP A 192 8.23 -18.05 -11.06
N PRO A 193 8.64 -19.29 -11.41
CA PRO A 193 8.56 -20.48 -10.57
C PRO A 193 9.42 -20.35 -9.30
N GLY A 194 8.93 -20.88 -8.17
CA GLY A 194 9.64 -20.81 -6.92
C GLY A 194 8.74 -20.92 -5.68
N VAL A 195 9.05 -20.15 -4.63
CA VAL A 195 8.45 -20.27 -3.29
C VAL A 195 6.92 -20.18 -3.23
N ARG A 196 6.26 -19.73 -4.30
CA ARG A 196 4.78 -19.68 -4.39
C ARG A 196 4.17 -20.83 -5.19
N THR A 197 4.95 -21.51 -6.00
CA THR A 197 4.48 -22.52 -6.95
C THR A 197 5.11 -23.89 -6.77
N ASP A 198 6.31 -23.92 -6.16
CA ASP A 198 7.12 -25.11 -6.06
C ASP A 198 7.81 -25.22 -4.70
N GLU A 199 8.27 -26.44 -4.37
CA GLU A 199 9.20 -26.66 -3.26
C GLU A 199 10.56 -26.01 -3.59
N THR A 200 11.14 -25.31 -2.62
CA THR A 200 12.45 -24.67 -2.76
C THR A 200 13.31 -24.88 -1.52
N ASN A 201 14.63 -24.98 -1.71
CA ASN A 201 15.57 -25.15 -0.60
C ASN A 201 15.56 -23.96 0.39
N LEU A 202 15.18 -22.75 -0.02
CA LEU A 202 14.94 -21.64 0.92
C LEU A 202 13.66 -21.89 1.73
N GLY A 203 12.60 -22.38 1.10
CA GLY A 203 11.35 -22.75 1.76
C GLY A 203 11.59 -23.80 2.84
N ASP A 204 12.31 -24.85 2.52
CA ASP A 204 12.67 -25.94 3.43
C ASP A 204 13.52 -25.43 4.60
N PHE A 205 14.57 -24.66 4.30
CA PHE A 205 15.46 -24.07 5.32
C PHE A 205 14.68 -23.19 6.32
N VAL A 206 13.78 -22.34 5.85
CA VAL A 206 12.96 -21.46 6.71
C VAL A 206 11.94 -22.29 7.49
N GLY A 207 11.31 -23.29 6.87
CA GLY A 207 10.41 -24.23 7.53
C GLY A 207 11.07 -24.97 8.69
N ASP A 208 12.27 -25.49 8.47
CA ASP A 208 13.08 -26.16 9.50
C ASP A 208 13.49 -25.20 10.63
N ALA A 209 13.87 -23.97 10.29
CA ALA A 209 14.21 -22.96 11.28
C ALA A 209 13.01 -22.60 12.17
N TYR A 210 11.83 -22.43 11.60
CA TYR A 210 10.58 -22.18 12.35
C TYR A 210 10.21 -23.36 13.23
N LEU A 211 10.29 -24.57 12.70
CA LEU A 211 9.99 -25.78 13.45
C LEU A 211 10.95 -25.96 14.64
N TRP A 212 12.24 -25.74 14.42
CA TRP A 212 13.25 -25.76 15.46
C TRP A 212 12.96 -24.74 16.57
N GLN A 213 12.69 -23.50 16.21
CA GLN A 213 12.38 -22.44 17.18
C GLN A 213 11.07 -22.70 17.92
N ALA A 214 10.04 -23.19 17.23
CA ALA A 214 8.76 -23.54 17.84
C ALA A 214 8.92 -24.68 18.86
N ARG A 215 9.65 -25.74 18.53
CA ARG A 215 9.96 -26.84 19.46
C ARG A 215 10.69 -26.35 20.71
N LYS A 216 11.68 -25.48 20.53
CA LYS A 216 12.42 -24.86 21.63
C LYS A 216 11.50 -24.01 22.53
N ALA A 217 10.65 -23.16 21.92
CA ALA A 217 9.74 -22.30 22.67
C ALA A 217 8.68 -23.10 23.46
N MET A 218 8.21 -24.22 22.91
CA MET A 218 7.14 -25.03 23.49
C MET A 218 7.66 -26.16 24.43
N ALA A 219 8.94 -26.34 24.50
CA ALA A 219 9.54 -27.44 25.30
C ALA A 219 9.09 -27.45 26.77
N ALA A 220 8.98 -26.27 27.40
CA ALA A 220 8.56 -26.15 28.79
C ALA A 220 7.06 -26.44 29.04
N SER A 221 6.23 -26.35 27.99
CA SER A 221 4.78 -26.60 28.06
C SER A 221 4.39 -28.06 27.79
N GLY A 222 5.36 -28.92 27.44
CA GLY A 222 5.13 -30.32 27.07
C GLY A 222 4.36 -30.49 25.74
N VAL A 223 4.22 -29.44 24.93
CA VAL A 223 3.58 -29.51 23.62
C VAL A 223 4.62 -29.99 22.60
N ASN A 224 4.28 -31.08 21.89
CA ASN A 224 5.05 -31.52 20.73
C ASN A 224 4.64 -30.72 19.49
N VAL A 225 5.62 -30.23 18.72
CA VAL A 225 5.40 -29.51 17.45
C VAL A 225 5.91 -30.39 16.31
N ASP A 226 5.00 -30.89 15.48
CA ASP A 226 5.31 -31.89 14.45
C ASP A 226 5.59 -31.30 13.08
N GLY A 227 5.13 -30.07 12.80
CA GLY A 227 5.29 -29.44 11.50
C GLY A 227 5.21 -27.93 11.54
N CYS A 228 5.55 -27.29 10.41
CA CYS A 228 5.46 -25.87 10.18
C CYS A 228 4.70 -25.62 8.89
N LEU A 229 3.79 -24.65 8.91
CA LEU A 229 3.10 -24.12 7.74
C LEU A 229 3.24 -22.61 7.72
N PHE A 230 3.72 -22.05 6.64
CA PHE A 230 3.84 -20.60 6.46
C PHE A 230 3.57 -20.19 5.01
N ASN A 231 3.32 -18.91 4.80
CA ASN A 231 3.04 -18.37 3.47
C ASN A 231 4.34 -18.23 2.67
N GLY A 232 4.46 -18.94 1.54
CA GLY A 232 5.60 -18.80 0.61
C GLY A 232 5.85 -17.36 0.14
N GLY A 233 4.80 -16.54 0.07
CA GLY A 233 4.92 -15.11 -0.23
C GLY A 233 5.65 -14.28 0.85
N SER A 234 5.97 -14.83 2.02
CA SER A 234 6.82 -14.19 3.03
C SER A 234 8.30 -14.20 2.63
N LEU A 235 8.70 -15.11 1.76
CA LEU A 235 10.04 -15.16 1.20
C LEU A 235 10.09 -14.23 -0.03
N ARG A 236 10.92 -13.19 0.04
CA ARG A 236 10.89 -12.10 -0.93
C ARG A 236 12.04 -12.07 -1.90
N GLN A 237 13.12 -12.77 -1.59
CA GLN A 237 14.32 -12.86 -2.40
C GLN A 237 15.09 -14.13 -2.09
N SER A 238 15.99 -14.51 -3.00
CA SER A 238 16.95 -15.59 -2.79
C SER A 238 18.08 -15.13 -1.87
N ILE A 239 18.75 -16.10 -1.21
CA ILE A 239 19.99 -15.85 -0.49
C ILE A 239 21.12 -16.40 -1.33
N GLU A 240 22.04 -15.56 -1.74
CA GLU A 240 23.17 -15.94 -2.58
C GLU A 240 24.16 -16.82 -1.80
N LYS A 241 24.93 -17.62 -2.57
CA LYS A 241 26.06 -18.39 -2.01
C LYS A 241 27.04 -17.46 -1.32
N GLY A 242 27.41 -17.77 -0.09
CA GLY A 242 28.37 -16.99 0.69
C GLY A 242 27.84 -16.67 2.09
N ASN A 243 28.13 -15.48 2.59
CA ASN A 243 27.69 -15.05 3.90
C ASN A 243 26.16 -14.84 3.94
N ILE A 244 25.57 -15.30 5.02
CA ILE A 244 24.20 -14.96 5.42
C ILE A 244 24.31 -13.88 6.48
N THR A 245 23.66 -12.76 6.28
CA THR A 245 23.64 -11.62 7.19
C THR A 245 22.22 -11.36 7.72
N VAL A 246 22.07 -10.38 8.61
CA VAL A 246 20.74 -9.94 9.07
C VAL A 246 19.88 -9.40 7.93
N GLU A 247 20.49 -8.88 6.87
CA GLU A 247 19.79 -8.35 5.69
C GLU A 247 19.03 -9.44 4.89
N ASN A 248 19.55 -10.65 4.87
CA ASN A 248 18.96 -11.76 4.13
C ASN A 248 17.73 -12.33 4.84
#